data_c38d1c9dc27fbfa2ff16eb147d241811
#
_entry.id   c38d1c9dc27fbfa2ff16eb147d241811
#
_cell.length_a   1.000
_cell.length_b   1.000
_cell.length_c   1.000
_cell.angle_alpha   90.00
_cell.angle_beta   90.00
_cell.angle_gamma   90.00
#
_symmetry.space_group_name_H-M   'P 1'
#
loop_
_entity.id
_entity.type
_entity.pdbx_description
1 polymer ?
#
loop_
_entity_poly.entity_id
_entity_poly.type
_entity_poly.pdbx_seq_one_letter_code
_entity_poly.pdbx_strand_id
1 'polypeptide(L)'
;MSRRKEDQERVESELRGSTLRVYWYLFKKGEGVGVREVQRALGMASPSTALHHLEKLKELGLIEKDRYGQYVMLKDVRVGALRSFTRLGTLILPRYTFYAAFFSTSLLVYVLREGFAGSVHNVMALVFGLSAAAVSWYETARIWLERFI
;
A
#
# COMPACT_ATOMS: atom_id res chain seq x y z
N MET A 1 -21.47 12.70 -9.96
CA MET A 1 -20.93 11.74 -8.96
C MET A 1 -20.74 10.34 -9.54
N SER A 2 -21.52 9.87 -10.49
CA SER A 2 -21.44 8.53 -11.14
C SER A 2 -20.14 8.31 -11.93
N ARG A 3 -19.77 9.19 -12.85
CA ARG A 3 -18.58 9.06 -13.72
C ARG A 3 -17.28 8.81 -12.94
N ARG A 4 -17.06 9.53 -11.86
CA ARG A 4 -15.84 9.40 -11.05
C ARG A 4 -15.74 8.03 -10.34
N LYS A 5 -16.88 7.39 -10.03
CA LYS A 5 -16.92 6.03 -9.49
C LYS A 5 -16.63 4.98 -10.56
N GLU A 6 -17.23 5.13 -11.74
CA GLU A 6 -17.02 4.24 -12.89
C GLU A 6 -15.55 4.26 -13.35
N ASP A 7 -14.93 5.45 -13.42
CA ASP A 7 -13.51 5.58 -13.74
C ASP A 7 -12.62 4.92 -12.68
N GLN A 8 -12.97 5.04 -11.40
CA GLN A 8 -12.23 4.38 -10.32
C GLN A 8 -12.35 2.86 -10.37
N GLU A 9 -13.54 2.32 -10.57
CA GLU A 9 -13.77 0.88 -10.68
C GLU A 9 -13.05 0.28 -11.90
N ARG A 10 -13.03 0.99 -13.02
CA ARG A 10 -12.26 0.62 -14.20
C ARG A 10 -10.77 0.58 -13.92
N VAL A 11 -10.21 1.61 -13.30
CA VAL A 11 -8.79 1.65 -12.92
C VAL A 11 -8.46 0.50 -11.98
N GLU A 12 -9.28 0.22 -10.97
CA GLU A 12 -9.05 -0.89 -10.03
C GLU A 12 -9.12 -2.27 -10.69
N SER A 13 -10.04 -2.45 -11.66
CA SER A 13 -10.16 -3.72 -12.38
C SER A 13 -8.97 -3.99 -13.30
N GLU A 14 -8.39 -2.96 -13.89
CA GLU A 14 -7.27 -3.07 -14.81
C GLU A 14 -5.90 -3.04 -14.13
N LEU A 15 -5.84 -2.54 -12.90
CA LEU A 15 -4.61 -2.41 -12.13
C LEU A 15 -4.29 -3.71 -11.37
N ARG A 16 -3.95 -4.79 -12.10
CA ARG A 16 -3.65 -6.11 -11.55
C ARG A 16 -2.32 -6.65 -12.03
N GLY A 17 -1.77 -7.62 -11.32
CA GLY A 17 -0.56 -8.35 -11.71
C GLY A 17 0.63 -7.43 -11.98
N SER A 18 1.27 -7.60 -13.14
CA SER A 18 2.47 -6.85 -13.52
C SER A 18 2.23 -5.35 -13.68
N THR A 19 1.04 -4.92 -14.12
CA THR A 19 0.69 -3.49 -14.20
C THR A 19 0.68 -2.84 -12.83
N LEU A 20 0.14 -3.52 -11.82
CA LEU A 20 0.15 -3.05 -10.44
C LEU A 20 1.59 -2.99 -9.88
N ARG A 21 2.44 -3.97 -10.20
CA ARG A 21 3.87 -3.96 -9.81
C ARG A 21 4.61 -2.76 -10.39
N VAL A 22 4.37 -2.43 -11.67
CA VAL A 22 4.95 -1.23 -12.32
C VAL A 22 4.47 0.04 -11.63
N TYR A 23 3.17 0.16 -11.36
CA TYR A 23 2.60 1.30 -10.66
C TYR A 23 3.22 1.49 -9.27
N TRP A 24 3.37 0.41 -8.50
CA TRP A 24 4.02 0.44 -7.19
C TRP A 24 5.48 0.87 -7.26
N TYR A 25 6.20 0.41 -8.27
CA TYR A 25 7.59 0.81 -8.47
C TYR A 25 7.72 2.31 -8.69
N LEU A 26 6.90 2.89 -9.59
CA LEU A 26 6.86 4.34 -9.81
C LEU A 26 6.46 5.10 -8.54
N PHE A 27 5.44 4.61 -7.86
CA PHE A 27 4.96 5.22 -6.62
C PHE A 27 6.03 5.26 -5.53
N LYS A 28 6.77 4.16 -5.37
CA LYS A 28 7.86 4.06 -4.38
C LYS A 28 9.02 4.99 -4.73
N LYS A 29 9.40 5.03 -6.01
CA LYS A 29 10.52 5.84 -6.46
C LYS A 29 10.24 7.33 -6.36
N GLY A 30 9.04 7.77 -6.73
CA GLY A 30 8.59 9.16 -6.65
C GLY A 30 9.26 10.11 -7.63
N GLU A 31 10.09 9.60 -8.53
CA GLU A 31 10.81 10.30 -9.58
C GLU A 31 10.46 9.72 -10.95
N GLY A 32 10.86 10.39 -12.02
CA GLY A 32 10.71 9.89 -13.38
C GLY A 32 11.49 8.60 -13.62
N VAL A 33 10.91 7.66 -14.33
CA VAL A 33 11.52 6.36 -14.64
C VAL A 33 11.54 6.09 -16.14
N GLY A 34 12.62 5.47 -16.61
CA GLY A 34 12.77 5.00 -17.98
C GLY A 34 12.26 3.56 -18.16
N VAL A 35 11.86 3.21 -19.39
CA VAL A 35 11.37 1.85 -19.73
C VAL A 35 12.37 0.75 -19.36
N ARG A 36 13.66 0.94 -19.70
CA ARG A 36 14.71 -0.06 -19.41
C ARG A 36 14.98 -0.19 -17.90
N GLU A 37 14.79 0.88 -17.17
CA GLU A 37 14.92 0.88 -15.72
C GLU A 37 13.82 0.04 -15.07
N VAL A 38 12.56 0.27 -15.47
CA VAL A 38 11.42 -0.53 -15.01
C VAL A 38 11.60 -1.99 -15.36
N GLN A 39 12.04 -2.29 -16.59
CA GLN A 39 12.31 -3.66 -17.03
C GLN A 39 13.31 -4.37 -16.13
N ARG A 40 14.45 -3.73 -15.83
CA ARG A 40 15.50 -4.32 -14.99
C ARG A 40 15.06 -4.46 -13.53
N ALA A 41 14.44 -3.42 -12.98
CA ALA A 41 14.02 -3.38 -11.58
C ALA A 41 12.96 -4.43 -11.24
N LEU A 42 12.08 -4.73 -12.20
CA LEU A 42 10.99 -5.68 -11.99
C LEU A 42 11.25 -7.06 -12.63
N GLY A 43 12.44 -7.28 -13.22
CA GLY A 43 12.79 -8.55 -13.86
C GLY A 43 11.88 -8.92 -15.03
N MET A 44 11.44 -7.93 -15.82
CA MET A 44 10.56 -8.20 -16.96
C MET A 44 11.33 -8.78 -18.14
N ALA A 45 10.69 -9.68 -18.88
CA ALA A 45 11.30 -10.42 -19.99
C ALA A 45 11.85 -9.53 -21.12
N SER A 46 11.23 -8.37 -21.36
CA SER A 46 11.66 -7.46 -22.42
C SER A 46 11.31 -6.00 -22.08
N PRO A 47 12.04 -5.02 -22.70
CA PRO A 47 11.66 -3.60 -22.61
C PRO A 47 10.26 -3.33 -23.16
N SER A 48 9.82 -4.06 -24.19
CA SER A 48 8.47 -3.90 -24.76
C SER A 48 7.38 -4.30 -23.77
N THR A 49 7.62 -5.33 -22.94
CA THR A 49 6.69 -5.70 -21.86
C THR A 49 6.57 -4.57 -20.82
N ALA A 50 7.69 -3.97 -20.42
CA ALA A 50 7.68 -2.83 -19.50
C ALA A 50 6.97 -1.62 -20.12
N LEU A 51 7.23 -1.32 -21.40
CA LEU A 51 6.57 -0.25 -22.14
C LEU A 51 5.06 -0.46 -22.21
N HIS A 52 4.59 -1.67 -22.52
CA HIS A 52 3.17 -2.00 -22.55
C HIS A 52 2.46 -1.65 -21.23
N HIS A 53 3.04 -2.03 -20.09
CA HIS A 53 2.47 -1.70 -18.78
C HIS A 53 2.54 -0.21 -18.45
N LEU A 54 3.58 0.49 -18.88
CA LEU A 54 3.69 1.94 -18.70
C LEU A 54 2.66 2.68 -19.56
N GLU A 55 2.50 2.33 -20.85
CA GLU A 55 1.46 2.95 -21.69
C GLU A 55 0.06 2.64 -21.15
N LYS A 56 -0.20 1.43 -20.67
CA LYS A 56 -1.45 1.10 -20.00
C LYS A 56 -1.72 1.98 -18.78
N LEU A 57 -0.74 2.24 -17.93
CA LEU A 57 -0.87 3.15 -16.79
C LEU A 57 -1.11 4.60 -17.23
N LYS A 58 -0.53 5.01 -18.35
CA LYS A 58 -0.74 6.33 -18.94
C LYS A 58 -2.16 6.48 -19.51
N GLU A 59 -2.68 5.46 -20.22
CA GLU A 59 -4.07 5.40 -20.69
C GLU A 59 -5.09 5.47 -19.55
N LEU A 60 -4.75 4.88 -18.39
CA LEU A 60 -5.54 4.99 -17.17
C LEU A 60 -5.42 6.35 -16.47
N GLY A 61 -4.59 7.27 -17.00
CA GLY A 61 -4.39 8.60 -16.43
C GLY A 61 -3.66 8.59 -15.08
N LEU A 62 -2.86 7.56 -14.79
CA LEU A 62 -2.12 7.42 -13.53
C LEU A 62 -0.71 7.99 -13.60
N ILE A 63 -0.14 8.00 -14.81
CA ILE A 63 1.20 8.50 -15.09
C ILE A 63 1.18 9.32 -16.38
N GLU A 64 2.18 10.17 -16.54
CA GLU A 64 2.42 10.91 -17.78
C GLU A 64 3.88 10.76 -18.22
N LYS A 65 4.15 11.08 -19.48
CA LYS A 65 5.51 11.12 -20.01
C LYS A 65 6.01 12.54 -19.96
N ASP A 66 7.15 12.75 -19.30
CA ASP A 66 7.77 14.06 -19.22
C ASP A 66 8.51 14.43 -20.53
N ARG A 67 9.02 15.67 -20.57
CA ARG A 67 9.78 16.17 -21.73
C ARG A 67 11.12 15.46 -21.97
N TYR A 68 11.60 14.68 -21.02
CA TYR A 68 12.82 13.86 -21.11
C TYR A 68 12.52 12.41 -21.53
N GLY A 69 11.25 12.08 -21.79
CA GLY A 69 10.83 10.75 -22.16
C GLY A 69 10.69 9.78 -20.99
N GLN A 70 10.75 10.28 -19.76
CA GLN A 70 10.54 9.49 -18.54
C GLN A 70 9.06 9.47 -18.14
N TYR A 71 8.64 8.41 -17.48
CA TYR A 71 7.30 8.28 -16.96
C TYR A 71 7.25 8.74 -15.52
N VAL A 72 6.37 9.71 -15.23
CA VAL A 72 6.20 10.33 -13.91
C VAL A 72 4.78 10.11 -13.40
N MET A 73 4.63 9.98 -12.10
CA MET A 73 3.31 9.86 -11.46
C MET A 73 2.53 11.17 -11.55
N LEU A 74 1.26 11.10 -11.93
CA LEU A 74 0.35 12.22 -11.76
C LEU A 74 -0.02 12.35 -10.28
N LYS A 75 0.23 13.54 -9.70
CA LYS A 75 0.14 13.79 -8.25
C LYS A 75 -1.26 13.60 -7.64
N ASP A 76 -2.31 13.69 -8.44
CA ASP A 76 -3.69 13.76 -7.95
C ASP A 76 -4.49 12.44 -8.03
N VAL A 77 -3.91 11.38 -8.59
CA VAL A 77 -4.66 10.13 -8.78
C VAL A 77 -4.31 9.14 -7.67
N ARG A 78 -5.15 9.10 -6.64
CA ARG A 78 -5.11 8.05 -5.61
C ARG A 78 -6.00 6.88 -6.04
N VAL A 79 -5.39 5.81 -6.52
CA VAL A 79 -6.09 4.56 -6.82
C VAL A 79 -6.62 3.96 -5.52
N GLY A 80 -7.84 3.41 -5.55
CA GLY A 80 -8.51 2.87 -4.35
C GLY A 80 -7.68 1.84 -3.60
N ALA A 81 -6.92 1.00 -4.32
CA ALA A 81 -5.96 0.05 -3.74
C ALA A 81 -4.87 0.71 -2.88
N LEU A 82 -4.57 2.01 -3.10
CA LEU A 82 -3.58 2.76 -2.33
C LEU A 82 -4.18 3.62 -1.21
N ARG A 83 -5.50 3.70 -1.09
CA ARG A 83 -6.17 4.45 -0.01
C ARG A 83 -5.78 3.94 1.37
N SER A 84 -5.44 2.66 1.47
CA SER A 84 -5.05 2.00 2.73
C SER A 84 -3.59 2.22 3.12
N PHE A 85 -2.80 2.95 2.31
CA PHE A 85 -1.39 3.19 2.57
C PHE A 85 -1.10 4.67 2.83
N THR A 86 -0.26 4.92 3.81
CA THR A 86 0.26 6.26 4.11
C THR A 86 1.75 6.29 3.80
N ARG A 87 2.17 7.28 3.01
CA ARG A 87 3.59 7.50 2.72
C ARG A 87 4.21 8.26 3.90
N LEU A 88 5.10 7.60 4.62
CA LEU A 88 5.90 8.21 5.67
C LEU A 88 7.37 8.24 5.20
N GLY A 89 7.77 9.31 4.52
CA GLY A 89 9.11 9.41 3.90
C GLY A 89 9.30 8.37 2.81
N THR A 90 10.31 7.51 2.95
CA THR A 90 10.64 6.40 2.04
C THR A 90 9.87 5.10 2.34
N LEU A 91 9.17 5.04 3.48
CA LEU A 91 8.41 3.86 3.91
C LEU A 91 6.94 3.98 3.50
N ILE A 92 6.45 2.96 2.81
CA ILE A 92 5.05 2.81 2.43
C ILE A 92 4.46 1.75 3.35
N LEU A 93 3.78 2.19 4.40
CA LEU A 93 3.20 1.30 5.42
C LEU A 93 1.68 1.25 5.28
N PRO A 94 1.06 0.07 5.43
CA PRO A 94 -0.38 -0.04 5.62
C PRO A 94 -0.80 0.74 6.88
N ARG A 95 -1.94 1.40 6.84
CA ARG A 95 -2.47 2.12 8.02
C ARG A 95 -2.60 1.22 9.24
N TYR A 96 -2.94 -0.04 9.01
CA TYR A 96 -3.09 -1.04 10.06
C TYR A 96 -1.80 -1.37 10.81
N THR A 97 -0.62 -1.23 10.17
CA THR A 97 0.67 -1.37 10.85
C THR A 97 0.85 -0.33 11.96
N PHE A 98 0.38 0.90 11.74
CA PHE A 98 0.40 1.94 12.78
C PHE A 98 -0.50 1.57 13.95
N TYR A 99 -1.72 1.09 13.68
CA TYR A 99 -2.64 0.64 14.73
C TYR A 99 -2.10 -0.59 15.46
N ALA A 100 -1.52 -1.55 14.76
CA ALA A 100 -0.89 -2.72 15.36
C ALA A 100 0.24 -2.31 16.32
N ALA A 101 1.12 -1.42 15.91
CA ALA A 101 2.20 -0.90 16.77
C ALA A 101 1.62 -0.13 17.98
N PHE A 102 0.63 0.73 17.77
CA PHE A 102 0.00 1.50 18.82
C PHE A 102 -0.66 0.62 19.88
N PHE A 103 -1.49 -0.35 19.49
CA PHE A 103 -2.16 -1.25 20.42
C PHE A 103 -1.18 -2.18 21.13
N SER A 104 -0.15 -2.68 20.44
CA SER A 104 0.89 -3.50 21.06
C SER A 104 1.68 -2.72 22.12
N THR A 105 2.06 -1.48 21.83
CA THR A 105 2.77 -0.61 22.76
C THR A 105 1.88 -0.24 23.94
N SER A 106 0.62 0.11 23.71
CA SER A 106 -0.33 0.43 24.77
C SER A 106 -0.57 -0.74 25.70
N LEU A 107 -0.71 -1.94 25.12
CA LEU A 107 -0.89 -3.18 25.91
C LEU A 107 0.36 -3.47 26.76
N LEU A 108 1.55 -3.31 26.19
CA LEU A 108 2.81 -3.50 26.90
C LEU A 108 2.94 -2.54 28.09
N VAL A 109 2.68 -1.25 27.86
CA VAL A 109 2.72 -0.23 28.94
C VAL A 109 1.70 -0.53 30.02
N TYR A 110 0.51 -0.97 29.64
CA TYR A 110 -0.55 -1.36 30.59
C TYR A 110 -0.10 -2.52 31.47
N VAL A 111 0.42 -3.60 30.88
CA VAL A 111 0.90 -4.78 31.61
C VAL A 111 2.06 -4.45 32.55
N LEU A 112 2.97 -3.58 32.11
CA LEU A 112 4.12 -3.14 32.92
C LEU A 112 3.70 -2.30 34.14
N ARG A 113 2.62 -1.52 34.01
CA ARG A 113 2.12 -0.68 35.11
C ARG A 113 1.22 -1.40 36.11
N GLU A 114 0.24 -2.12 35.62
CA GLU A 114 -0.82 -2.73 36.44
C GLU A 114 -0.51 -4.20 36.83
N GLY A 115 0.42 -4.83 36.12
CA GLY A 115 0.71 -6.26 36.29
C GLY A 115 -0.48 -7.16 35.92
N PHE A 116 -0.38 -8.43 36.33
CA PHE A 116 -1.46 -9.41 36.14
C PHE A 116 -2.38 -9.46 37.38
N ALA A 117 -2.90 -8.33 37.84
CA ALA A 117 -3.87 -8.31 38.91
C ALA A 117 -5.19 -8.95 38.44
N GLY A 118 -5.73 -9.90 39.18
CA GLY A 118 -6.94 -10.68 38.84
C GLY A 118 -8.28 -9.92 38.94
N SER A 119 -8.26 -8.60 38.78
CA SER A 119 -9.47 -7.77 38.78
C SER A 119 -10.22 -7.94 37.45
N VAL A 120 -11.55 -7.98 37.51
CA VAL A 120 -12.43 -8.10 36.34
C VAL A 120 -12.12 -6.99 35.29
N HIS A 121 -11.84 -5.76 35.74
CA HIS A 121 -11.48 -4.64 34.89
C HIS A 121 -10.17 -4.91 34.17
N ASN A 122 -9.20 -5.51 34.83
CA ASN A 122 -7.89 -5.82 34.26
C ASN A 122 -8.00 -6.92 33.18
N VAL A 123 -8.82 -7.97 33.46
CA VAL A 123 -9.09 -9.01 32.48
C VAL A 123 -9.80 -8.46 31.24
N MET A 124 -10.80 -7.61 31.41
CA MET A 124 -11.48 -6.95 30.26
C MET A 124 -10.52 -6.07 29.44
N ALA A 125 -9.70 -5.26 30.08
CA ALA A 125 -8.72 -4.41 29.40
C ALA A 125 -7.72 -5.25 28.59
N LEU A 126 -7.24 -6.37 29.14
CA LEU A 126 -6.35 -7.28 28.45
C LEU A 126 -7.04 -7.95 27.25
N VAL A 127 -8.27 -8.42 27.40
CA VAL A 127 -9.04 -9.04 26.30
C VAL A 127 -9.25 -8.05 25.17
N PHE A 128 -9.67 -6.83 25.45
CA PHE A 128 -9.85 -5.80 24.42
C PHE A 128 -8.52 -5.39 23.75
N GLY A 129 -7.47 -5.19 24.54
CA GLY A 129 -6.15 -4.84 24.02
C GLY A 129 -5.55 -5.92 23.12
N LEU A 130 -5.64 -7.19 23.54
CA LEU A 130 -5.18 -8.33 22.74
C LEU A 130 -6.00 -8.50 21.46
N SER A 131 -7.34 -8.37 21.55
CA SER A 131 -8.21 -8.47 20.38
C SER A 131 -7.90 -7.36 19.35
N ALA A 132 -7.75 -6.12 19.80
CA ALA A 132 -7.42 -5.00 18.94
C ALA A 132 -6.04 -5.17 18.27
N ALA A 133 -5.04 -5.62 19.03
CA ALA A 133 -3.71 -5.90 18.48
C ALA A 133 -3.76 -7.05 17.46
N ALA A 134 -4.44 -8.16 17.79
CA ALA A 134 -4.55 -9.32 16.91
C ALA A 134 -5.24 -8.99 15.58
N VAL A 135 -6.36 -8.27 15.62
CA VAL A 135 -7.06 -7.82 14.39
C VAL A 135 -6.18 -6.91 13.56
N SER A 136 -5.49 -5.95 14.18
CA SER A 136 -4.62 -5.02 13.48
C SER A 136 -3.43 -5.72 12.82
N TRP A 137 -2.83 -6.71 13.47
CA TRP A 137 -1.75 -7.53 12.91
C TRP A 137 -2.25 -8.46 11.81
N TYR A 138 -3.43 -9.06 11.96
CA TYR A 138 -4.05 -9.89 10.93
C TYR A 138 -4.29 -9.11 9.64
N GLU A 139 -4.90 -7.92 9.74
CA GLU A 139 -5.12 -7.06 8.57
C GLU A 139 -3.80 -6.58 7.93
N THR A 140 -2.80 -6.27 8.75
CA THR A 140 -1.47 -5.92 8.26
C THR A 140 -0.85 -7.08 7.46
N ALA A 141 -0.88 -8.29 8.03
CA ALA A 141 -0.33 -9.48 7.38
C ALA A 141 -1.09 -9.84 6.10
N ARG A 142 -2.43 -9.76 6.12
CA ARG A 142 -3.27 -10.00 4.95
C ARG A 142 -2.92 -9.08 3.79
N ILE A 143 -2.81 -7.77 4.04
CA ILE A 143 -2.45 -6.79 3.01
C ILE A 143 -1.05 -7.07 2.46
N TRP A 144 -0.11 -7.51 3.30
CA TRP A 144 1.23 -7.89 2.87
C TRP A 144 1.22 -9.14 1.99
N LEU A 145 0.48 -10.17 2.36
CA LEU A 145 0.36 -11.42 1.61
C LEU A 145 -0.32 -11.22 0.25
N GLU A 146 -1.41 -10.47 0.19
CA GLU A 146 -2.11 -10.15 -1.08
C GLU A 146 -1.23 -9.36 -2.06
N ARG A 147 -0.13 -8.82 -1.60
CA ARG A 147 0.82 -8.00 -2.38
C ARG A 147 1.92 -8.82 -3.05
N PHE A 148 2.21 -10.00 -2.56
CA PHE A 148 3.32 -10.85 -3.05
C PHE A 148 2.87 -12.09 -3.83
N ILE A 149 1.58 -12.34 -3.90
CA ILE A 149 0.96 -13.37 -4.74
C ILE A 149 0.26 -12.72 -5.93
#